data_7f818ea9f6ad2e4aa6bbd20ce821ca5a
#
_entry.id   7f818ea9f6ad2e4aa6bbd20ce821ca5a
#
_cell.length_a   1.000
_cell.length_b   1.000
_cell.length_c   1.000
_cell.angle_alpha   90.00
_cell.angle_beta   90.00
_cell.angle_gamma   90.00
#
_symmetry.space_group_name_H-M   'P 1'
#
loop_
_entity.id
_entity.type
_entity.pdbx_description
1 polymer ?
#
loop_
_entity_poly.entity_id
_entity_poly.type
_entity_poly.pdbx_seq_one_letter_code
_entity_poly.pdbx_strand_id
1 'polypeptide(L)'
;MNYLLTLAYDGTNYCGFQVQPNGRSVAAVFQDALEAVLGCRPDIKGCSRTDAGVHALGFMLNFHADTRIPAAKLPLALNQHLPPDIRALEARVVPDDFHARYAAHTKTYLYRIHSSQIDSPFAARYYTKVPGRLDADRMQQAAQYFVGKHDFLALCASGSSAAAHGDTVRTITACDVQRRGDDIDITVTADGYLYNMVRILAGTLCEAGAGRLAPEAVPGILASRDRKNAGPTLAAKGLFLKSVDYDTPIE
;
A
#
# COMPACT_ATOMS: atom_id res chain seq x y z
N MET A 1 8.78 -18.60 19.49
CA MET A 1 7.47 -18.55 18.78
C MET A 1 7.50 -17.44 17.75
N ASN A 2 6.91 -17.64 16.58
CA ASN A 2 6.75 -16.65 15.52
C ASN A 2 5.36 -15.97 15.67
N TYR A 3 5.34 -14.66 15.81
CA TYR A 3 4.12 -13.86 15.98
C TYR A 3 3.83 -13.06 14.71
N LEU A 4 2.61 -13.16 14.19
CA LEU A 4 2.10 -12.31 13.10
C LEU A 4 1.22 -11.23 13.71
N LEU A 5 1.52 -9.96 13.39
CA LEU A 5 0.75 -8.79 13.82
C LEU A 5 0.16 -8.04 12.65
N THR A 6 -1.03 -7.48 12.90
CA THR A 6 -1.67 -6.50 12.03
C THR A 6 -1.47 -5.10 12.61
N LEU A 7 -0.95 -4.18 11.79
CA LEU A 7 -0.78 -2.77 12.14
C LEU A 7 -1.64 -1.86 11.27
N ALA A 8 -2.13 -0.78 11.86
CA ALA A 8 -2.57 0.40 11.13
C ALA A 8 -1.64 1.58 11.42
N TYR A 9 -1.34 2.40 10.40
CA TYR A 9 -0.56 3.61 10.63
C TYR A 9 -0.88 4.72 9.64
N ASP A 10 -0.79 5.95 10.14
CA ASP A 10 -0.73 7.16 9.36
C ASP A 10 0.74 7.45 8.99
N GLY A 11 1.08 7.29 7.73
CA GLY A 11 2.46 7.42 7.23
C GLY A 11 2.95 8.86 7.08
N THR A 12 2.12 9.87 7.35
CA THR A 12 2.42 11.30 7.09
C THR A 12 3.77 11.74 7.65
N ASN A 13 4.11 11.30 8.87
CA ASN A 13 5.31 11.72 9.59
C ASN A 13 6.47 10.73 9.46
N TYR A 14 6.38 9.77 8.53
CA TYR A 14 7.36 8.68 8.40
C TYR A 14 7.99 8.66 7.02
N CYS A 15 9.27 8.31 6.97
CA CYS A 15 10.01 8.11 5.71
C CYS A 15 9.70 6.76 5.04
N GLY A 16 8.57 6.14 5.39
CA GLY A 16 8.10 4.83 4.95
C GLY A 16 8.21 3.77 6.05
N PHE A 17 7.94 2.52 5.67
CA PHE A 17 7.98 1.40 6.63
C PHE A 17 9.41 1.02 7.01
N GLN A 18 10.29 0.81 6.04
CA GLN A 18 11.63 0.24 6.26
C GLN A 18 12.56 1.22 6.98
N VAL A 19 13.39 0.71 7.90
CA VAL A 19 14.43 1.49 8.58
C VAL A 19 15.40 2.09 7.54
N GLN A 20 15.65 3.39 7.66
CA GLN A 20 16.53 4.16 6.79
C GLN A 20 17.37 5.14 7.62
N PRO A 21 18.63 5.45 7.20
CA PRO A 21 19.49 6.36 7.94
C PRO A 21 18.95 7.79 8.05
N ASN A 22 18.13 8.23 7.11
CA ASN A 22 17.79 9.64 6.89
C ASN A 22 16.42 10.04 7.46
N GLY A 23 15.77 9.20 8.30
CA GLY A 23 14.47 9.60 8.85
C GLY A 23 13.81 8.54 9.72
N ARG A 24 12.77 8.98 10.41
CA ARG A 24 11.96 8.13 11.28
C ARG A 24 11.08 7.20 10.45
N SER A 25 11.25 5.91 10.59
CA SER A 25 10.44 4.89 9.89
C SER A 25 9.43 4.24 10.83
N VAL A 26 8.35 3.68 10.27
CA VAL A 26 7.35 2.93 11.04
C VAL A 26 8.00 1.71 11.71
N ALA A 27 8.89 1.00 11.01
CA ALA A 27 9.58 -0.17 11.53
C ALA A 27 10.47 0.15 12.74
N ALA A 28 11.22 1.26 12.71
CA ALA A 28 12.06 1.67 13.84
C ALA A 28 11.22 1.94 15.09
N VAL A 29 10.15 2.74 14.94
CA VAL A 29 9.25 3.06 16.05
C VAL A 29 8.55 1.83 16.61
N PHE A 30 8.15 0.91 15.73
CA PHE A 30 7.54 -0.34 16.16
C PHE A 30 8.54 -1.25 16.89
N GLN A 31 9.81 -1.32 16.44
CA GLN A 31 10.87 -2.05 17.13
C GLN A 31 11.21 -1.44 18.51
N ASP A 32 11.15 -0.11 18.65
CA ASP A 32 11.32 0.56 19.96
C ASP A 32 10.21 0.13 20.93
N ALA A 33 8.96 0.03 20.47
CA ALA A 33 7.84 -0.45 21.26
C ALA A 33 7.97 -1.95 21.60
N LEU A 34 8.46 -2.78 20.68
CA LEU A 34 8.76 -4.20 20.94
C LEU A 34 9.83 -4.33 22.03
N GLU A 35 10.90 -3.55 21.95
CA GLU A 35 11.99 -3.56 22.93
C GLU A 35 11.50 -3.16 24.33
N ALA A 36 10.64 -2.14 24.42
CA ALA A 36 10.04 -1.71 25.69
C ALA A 36 9.14 -2.80 26.32
N VAL A 37 8.43 -3.60 25.51
CA VAL A 37 7.48 -4.62 25.98
C VAL A 37 8.18 -5.97 26.25
N LEU A 38 9.13 -6.36 25.39
CA LEU A 38 9.73 -7.69 25.40
C LEU A 38 11.12 -7.73 26.07
N GLY A 39 11.74 -6.56 26.31
CA GLY A 39 13.12 -6.47 26.79
C GLY A 39 14.18 -6.84 25.74
N CYS A 40 13.78 -7.06 24.49
CA CYS A 40 14.67 -7.34 23.36
C CYS A 40 14.12 -6.70 22.08
N ARG A 41 15.00 -6.52 21.09
CA ARG A 41 14.69 -5.90 19.79
C ARG A 41 14.71 -6.94 18.67
N PRO A 42 13.60 -7.66 18.43
CA PRO A 42 13.56 -8.70 17.42
C PRO A 42 13.64 -8.10 16.00
N ASP A 43 14.18 -8.88 15.08
CA ASP A 43 14.10 -8.58 13.65
C ASP A 43 12.66 -8.78 13.16
N ILE A 44 12.10 -7.77 12.45
CA ILE A 44 10.73 -7.78 11.95
C ILE A 44 10.70 -8.00 10.44
N LYS A 45 9.77 -8.81 9.99
CA LYS A 45 9.54 -9.14 8.58
C LYS A 45 8.21 -8.52 8.13
N GLY A 46 8.25 -7.38 7.46
CA GLY A 46 7.05 -6.71 6.94
C GLY A 46 6.55 -7.32 5.63
N CYS A 47 5.23 -7.33 5.42
CA CYS A 47 4.59 -7.86 4.21
C CYS A 47 4.89 -7.06 2.94
N SER A 48 5.23 -5.78 3.08
CA SER A 48 5.48 -4.87 1.95
C SER A 48 6.48 -3.79 2.35
N ARG A 49 6.97 -3.06 1.34
CA ARG A 49 7.65 -1.78 1.53
C ARG A 49 6.65 -0.69 1.17
N THR A 50 6.31 0.19 2.12
CA THR A 50 5.53 1.40 1.83
C THR A 50 6.48 2.59 1.78
N ASP A 51 6.25 3.49 0.83
CA ASP A 51 7.05 4.69 0.63
C ASP A 51 6.74 5.76 1.70
N ALA A 52 7.56 6.81 1.75
CA ALA A 52 7.33 7.97 2.61
C ALA A 52 5.93 8.57 2.38
N GLY A 53 5.20 8.80 3.46
CA GLY A 53 3.84 9.36 3.43
C GLY A 53 2.72 8.39 3.04
N VAL A 54 3.02 7.11 2.78
CA VAL A 54 2.03 6.07 2.49
C VAL A 54 1.48 5.51 3.79
N HIS A 55 0.17 5.33 3.86
CA HIS A 55 -0.55 4.82 5.02
C HIS A 55 -0.79 3.30 4.93
N ALA A 56 -1.25 2.71 6.04
CA ALA A 56 -1.77 1.35 6.05
C ALA A 56 -2.96 1.20 7.01
N LEU A 57 -3.97 0.45 6.57
CA LEU A 57 -5.12 0.04 7.38
C LEU A 57 -4.93 -1.38 7.94
N GLY A 58 -4.17 -2.23 7.23
CA GLY A 58 -3.93 -3.62 7.58
C GLY A 58 -2.54 -4.09 7.12
N PHE A 59 -1.48 -3.47 7.65
CA PHE A 59 -0.11 -3.90 7.40
C PHE A 59 0.23 -5.11 8.24
N MET A 60 0.74 -6.17 7.62
CA MET A 60 1.12 -7.38 8.31
C MET A 60 2.63 -7.46 8.49
N LEU A 61 3.08 -7.86 9.67
CA LEU A 61 4.48 -8.18 9.93
C LEU A 61 4.59 -9.37 10.87
N ASN A 62 5.71 -10.11 10.79
CA ASN A 62 6.01 -11.16 11.74
C ASN A 62 7.39 -10.98 12.38
N PHE A 63 7.54 -11.52 13.58
CA PHE A 63 8.80 -11.57 14.31
C PHE A 63 8.85 -12.78 15.26
N HIS A 64 10.06 -13.22 15.60
CA HIS A 64 10.28 -14.26 16.60
C HIS A 64 10.59 -13.64 17.96
N ALA A 65 9.91 -14.13 18.99
CA ALA A 65 10.20 -13.74 20.37
C ALA A 65 9.89 -14.90 21.35
N ASP A 66 10.58 -14.90 22.48
CA ASP A 66 10.21 -15.68 23.64
C ASP A 66 9.56 -14.75 24.68
N THR A 67 8.25 -14.91 24.90
CA THR A 67 7.49 -14.08 25.82
C THR A 67 6.35 -14.88 26.46
N ARG A 68 6.03 -14.51 27.71
CA ARG A 68 4.87 -15.06 28.43
C ARG A 68 3.58 -14.29 28.14
N ILE A 69 3.64 -13.20 27.35
CA ILE A 69 2.45 -12.42 26.98
C ILE A 69 1.67 -13.22 25.95
N PRO A 70 0.39 -13.56 26.20
CA PRO A 70 -0.44 -14.21 25.18
C PRO A 70 -0.53 -13.36 23.91
N ALA A 71 -0.51 -13.99 22.73
CA ALA A 71 -0.53 -13.28 21.46
C ALA A 71 -1.66 -12.23 21.38
N ALA A 72 -2.88 -12.59 21.80
CA ALA A 72 -4.03 -11.69 21.80
C ALA A 72 -3.88 -10.46 22.74
N LYS A 73 -2.90 -10.46 23.65
CA LYS A 73 -2.61 -9.33 24.56
C LYS A 73 -1.45 -8.46 24.07
N LEU A 74 -0.64 -8.93 23.12
CA LEU A 74 0.48 -8.17 22.56
C LEU A 74 0.05 -6.80 22.01
N PRO A 75 -1.06 -6.67 21.24
CA PRO A 75 -1.49 -5.35 20.75
C PRO A 75 -1.76 -4.36 21.88
N LEU A 76 -2.37 -4.80 22.97
CA LEU A 76 -2.66 -3.93 24.12
C LEU A 76 -1.37 -3.46 24.80
N ALA A 77 -0.40 -4.35 24.98
CA ALA A 77 0.89 -4.00 25.58
C ALA A 77 1.68 -3.03 24.68
N LEU A 78 1.76 -3.33 23.38
CA LEU A 78 2.49 -2.51 22.40
C LEU A 78 1.87 -1.10 22.26
N ASN A 79 0.56 -0.99 22.27
CA ASN A 79 -0.14 0.28 22.13
C ASN A 79 0.08 1.25 23.31
N GLN A 80 0.61 0.80 24.46
CA GLN A 80 1.05 1.68 25.55
C GLN A 80 2.34 2.43 25.19
N HIS A 81 3.14 1.90 24.27
CA HIS A 81 4.44 2.45 23.86
C HIS A 81 4.42 3.04 22.44
N LEU A 82 3.40 2.70 21.64
CA LEU A 82 3.25 3.22 20.28
C LEU A 82 2.65 4.64 20.28
N PRO A 83 3.13 5.55 19.41
CA PRO A 83 2.54 6.87 19.24
C PRO A 83 1.13 6.77 18.63
N PRO A 84 0.29 7.83 18.71
CA PRO A 84 -1.11 7.78 18.27
C PRO A 84 -1.31 7.48 16.77
N ASP A 85 -0.30 7.68 15.95
CA ASP A 85 -0.32 7.45 14.50
C ASP A 85 0.13 6.04 14.07
N ILE A 86 0.47 5.14 15.03
CA ILE A 86 0.70 3.70 14.81
C ILE A 86 -0.11 2.90 15.83
N ARG A 87 -0.83 1.88 15.38
CA ARG A 87 -1.59 0.96 16.25
C ARG A 87 -1.37 -0.48 15.85
N ALA A 88 -1.06 -1.32 16.86
CA ALA A 88 -1.18 -2.76 16.76
C ALA A 88 -2.66 -3.12 16.94
N LEU A 89 -3.24 -3.83 15.98
CA LEU A 89 -4.66 -4.17 15.96
C LEU A 89 -4.89 -5.59 16.48
N GLU A 90 -4.11 -6.53 15.99
CA GLU A 90 -4.28 -7.96 16.21
C GLU A 90 -2.94 -8.66 16.22
N ALA A 91 -2.82 -9.77 16.98
CA ALA A 91 -1.64 -10.62 16.98
C ALA A 91 -2.03 -12.08 17.15
N ARG A 92 -1.32 -12.97 16.47
CA ARG A 92 -1.50 -14.43 16.54
C ARG A 92 -0.18 -15.15 16.35
N VAL A 93 -0.11 -16.39 16.81
CA VAL A 93 1.04 -17.27 16.57
C VAL A 93 0.91 -17.87 15.18
N VAL A 94 2.02 -17.98 14.46
CA VAL A 94 2.11 -18.60 13.14
C VAL A 94 3.22 -19.63 13.11
N PRO A 95 3.29 -20.52 12.11
CA PRO A 95 4.40 -21.45 11.94
C PRO A 95 5.76 -20.74 11.96
N ASP A 96 6.79 -21.42 12.48
CA ASP A 96 8.12 -20.81 12.67
C ASP A 96 8.78 -20.36 11.36
N ASP A 97 8.46 -21.03 10.24
CA ASP A 97 8.94 -20.71 8.89
C ASP A 97 8.10 -19.65 8.18
N PHE A 98 6.98 -19.21 8.77
CA PHE A 98 6.13 -18.19 8.17
C PHE A 98 6.88 -16.87 7.98
N HIS A 99 6.73 -16.28 6.79
CA HIS A 99 7.31 -15.00 6.44
C HIS A 99 6.25 -14.07 5.82
N ALA A 100 5.89 -12.98 6.49
CA ALA A 100 4.80 -12.08 6.11
C ALA A 100 4.85 -11.57 4.66
N ARG A 101 6.06 -11.44 4.07
CA ARG A 101 6.21 -11.00 2.69
C ARG A 101 6.03 -12.11 1.66
N TYR A 102 6.65 -13.26 1.92
CA TYR A 102 6.75 -14.34 0.93
C TYR A 102 5.52 -15.27 0.95
N ALA A 103 4.85 -15.38 2.11
CA ALA A 103 3.61 -16.11 2.23
C ALA A 103 2.38 -15.33 1.73
N ALA A 104 2.52 -14.01 1.45
CA ALA A 104 1.42 -13.20 0.98
C ALA A 104 1.00 -13.61 -0.44
N HIS A 105 -0.27 -14.00 -0.59
CA HIS A 105 -0.89 -14.36 -1.86
C HIS A 105 -1.28 -13.11 -2.64
N THR A 106 -2.10 -12.25 -2.06
CA THR A 106 -2.48 -10.97 -2.65
C THR A 106 -2.38 -9.82 -1.66
N LYS A 107 -2.28 -8.60 -2.22
CA LYS A 107 -2.32 -7.35 -1.46
C LYS A 107 -3.32 -6.42 -2.12
N THR A 108 -4.13 -5.77 -1.28
CA THR A 108 -5.09 -4.77 -1.72
C THR A 108 -4.63 -3.39 -1.28
N TYR A 109 -4.52 -2.48 -2.24
CA TYR A 109 -4.29 -1.06 -2.00
C TYR A 109 -5.55 -0.25 -2.27
N LEU A 110 -5.72 0.80 -1.49
CA LEU A 110 -6.74 1.83 -1.68
C LEU A 110 -6.03 3.15 -1.99
N TYR A 111 -6.44 3.81 -3.09
CA TYR A 111 -5.99 5.15 -3.42
C TYR A 111 -7.17 6.13 -3.38
N ARG A 112 -7.04 7.22 -2.61
CA ARG A 112 -8.09 8.20 -2.38
C ARG A 112 -7.82 9.52 -3.08
N ILE A 113 -8.82 9.99 -3.82
CA ILE A 113 -8.78 11.24 -4.59
C ILE A 113 -9.92 12.14 -4.13
N HIS A 114 -9.62 13.41 -3.87
CA HIS A 114 -10.62 14.48 -3.73
C HIS A 114 -10.70 15.25 -5.06
N SER A 115 -11.78 15.02 -5.82
CA SER A 115 -12.01 15.54 -7.18
C SER A 115 -12.97 16.74 -7.10
N SER A 116 -12.44 17.91 -6.74
CA SER A 116 -13.20 19.15 -6.54
C SER A 116 -12.36 20.37 -6.90
N GLN A 117 -13.02 21.47 -7.30
CA GLN A 117 -12.35 22.76 -7.49
C GLN A 117 -11.89 23.35 -6.15
N ILE A 118 -12.71 23.19 -5.12
CA ILE A 118 -12.45 23.72 -3.77
C ILE A 118 -11.85 22.58 -2.92
N ASP A 119 -10.81 22.89 -2.16
CA ASP A 119 -10.17 21.94 -1.27
C ASP A 119 -10.98 21.75 0.01
N SER A 120 -10.91 20.54 0.58
CA SER A 120 -11.49 20.24 1.89
C SER A 120 -10.37 20.10 2.93
N PRO A 121 -10.40 20.83 4.06
CA PRO A 121 -9.41 20.66 5.11
C PRO A 121 -9.46 19.24 5.72
N PHE A 122 -10.60 18.56 5.65
CA PHE A 122 -10.78 17.19 6.14
C PHE A 122 -10.22 16.13 5.16
N ALA A 123 -10.11 16.48 3.87
CA ALA A 123 -9.50 15.61 2.86
C ALA A 123 -7.98 15.80 2.76
N ALA A 124 -7.45 16.94 3.19
CA ALA A 124 -6.08 17.39 2.94
C ALA A 124 -4.99 16.37 3.32
N ARG A 125 -5.22 15.56 4.36
CA ARG A 125 -4.23 14.61 4.91
C ARG A 125 -4.27 13.24 4.23
N TYR A 126 -5.43 12.78 3.80
CA TYR A 126 -5.67 11.39 3.38
C TYR A 126 -6.18 11.24 1.95
N TYR A 127 -6.26 12.34 1.22
CA TYR A 127 -6.68 12.37 -0.18
C TYR A 127 -5.69 13.14 -1.02
N THR A 128 -5.51 12.70 -2.25
CA THR A 128 -4.83 13.50 -3.26
C THR A 128 -5.86 14.39 -3.94
N LYS A 129 -5.66 15.71 -3.88
CA LYS A 129 -6.52 16.64 -4.62
C LYS A 129 -6.23 16.56 -6.11
N VAL A 130 -7.29 16.42 -6.89
CA VAL A 130 -7.29 16.59 -8.35
C VAL A 130 -8.31 17.67 -8.69
N PRO A 131 -7.89 18.83 -9.25
CA PRO A 131 -8.80 19.92 -9.59
C PRO A 131 -9.83 19.50 -10.63
N GLY A 132 -11.09 19.95 -10.45
CA GLY A 132 -12.18 19.63 -11.37
C GLY A 132 -12.88 18.32 -11.03
N ARG A 133 -13.93 18.03 -11.81
CA ARG A 133 -14.73 16.82 -11.64
C ARG A 133 -14.25 15.75 -12.62
N LEU A 134 -13.65 14.69 -12.11
CA LEU A 134 -13.32 13.51 -12.88
C LEU A 134 -14.57 12.69 -13.20
N ASP A 135 -14.59 12.04 -14.35
CA ASP A 135 -15.62 11.06 -14.72
C ASP A 135 -15.22 9.68 -14.20
N ALA A 136 -15.91 9.21 -13.15
CA ALA A 136 -15.62 7.93 -12.51
C ALA A 136 -15.96 6.73 -13.38
N ASP A 137 -16.95 6.85 -14.28
CA ASP A 137 -17.32 5.76 -15.19
C ASP A 137 -16.23 5.54 -16.24
N ARG A 138 -15.65 6.61 -16.78
CA ARG A 138 -14.48 6.53 -17.68
C ARG A 138 -13.27 5.97 -16.94
N MET A 139 -13.06 6.36 -15.69
CA MET A 139 -11.98 5.78 -14.86
C MET A 139 -12.20 4.28 -14.66
N GLN A 140 -13.44 3.83 -14.36
CA GLN A 140 -13.77 2.42 -14.19
C GLN A 140 -13.58 1.63 -15.50
N GLN A 141 -13.96 2.19 -16.65
CA GLN A 141 -13.70 1.57 -17.97
C GLN A 141 -12.20 1.38 -18.19
N ALA A 142 -11.38 2.40 -17.93
CA ALA A 142 -9.93 2.31 -18.04
C ALA A 142 -9.33 1.30 -17.04
N ALA A 143 -9.88 1.20 -15.82
CA ALA A 143 -9.42 0.31 -14.77
C ALA A 143 -9.54 -1.18 -15.17
N GLN A 144 -10.54 -1.55 -15.95
CA GLN A 144 -10.75 -2.93 -16.41
C GLN A 144 -9.60 -3.43 -17.32
N TYR A 145 -8.96 -2.55 -18.07
CA TYR A 145 -7.82 -2.93 -18.91
C TYR A 145 -6.53 -3.22 -18.13
N PHE A 146 -6.46 -2.87 -16.84
CA PHE A 146 -5.35 -3.26 -15.97
C PHE A 146 -5.54 -4.65 -15.34
N VAL A 147 -6.78 -5.16 -15.32
CA VAL A 147 -7.07 -6.49 -14.75
C VAL A 147 -6.48 -7.58 -15.64
N GLY A 148 -5.82 -8.54 -15.01
CA GLY A 148 -5.14 -9.64 -15.68
C GLY A 148 -3.63 -9.60 -15.47
N LYS A 149 -2.93 -10.52 -16.16
CA LYS A 149 -1.46 -10.65 -16.12
C LYS A 149 -0.84 -9.79 -17.22
N HIS A 150 -0.10 -8.76 -16.82
CA HIS A 150 0.54 -7.82 -17.75
C HIS A 150 1.97 -7.50 -17.34
N ASP A 151 2.76 -7.00 -18.29
CA ASP A 151 4.01 -6.31 -18.00
C ASP A 151 3.70 -4.85 -17.60
N PHE A 152 3.94 -4.54 -16.33
CA PHE A 152 3.66 -3.20 -15.78
C PHE A 152 4.87 -2.25 -15.80
N LEU A 153 5.87 -2.49 -16.62
CA LEU A 153 7.05 -1.61 -16.70
C LEU A 153 6.68 -0.15 -16.98
N ALA A 154 5.68 0.10 -17.83
CA ALA A 154 5.17 1.46 -18.07
C ALA A 154 4.60 2.15 -16.81
N LEU A 155 4.17 1.37 -15.82
CA LEU A 155 3.67 1.87 -14.54
C LEU A 155 4.72 1.76 -13.40
N CYS A 156 5.99 1.63 -13.73
CA CYS A 156 7.09 1.53 -12.78
C CYS A 156 7.92 2.82 -12.77
N ALA A 157 8.18 3.37 -11.58
CA ALA A 157 9.09 4.51 -11.47
C ALA A 157 10.56 4.08 -11.64
N SER A 158 11.41 5.02 -12.05
CA SER A 158 12.86 4.81 -12.14
C SER A 158 13.46 4.42 -10.78
N GLY A 159 14.54 3.63 -10.81
CA GLY A 159 15.21 3.15 -9.60
C GLY A 159 14.58 1.88 -9.00
N SER A 160 13.61 1.25 -9.67
CA SER A 160 13.06 -0.03 -9.25
C SER A 160 14.06 -1.17 -9.44
N SER A 161 14.37 -1.91 -8.35
CA SER A 161 15.19 -3.11 -8.43
C SER A 161 14.54 -4.21 -9.27
N ALA A 162 13.22 -4.37 -9.19
CA ALA A 162 12.47 -5.34 -10.00
C ALA A 162 12.60 -5.02 -11.50
N ALA A 163 12.47 -3.75 -11.89
CA ALA A 163 12.66 -3.33 -13.27
C ALA A 163 14.10 -3.56 -13.77
N ALA A 164 15.10 -3.32 -12.92
CA ALA A 164 16.50 -3.58 -13.25
C ALA A 164 16.79 -5.06 -13.53
N HIS A 165 16.05 -5.98 -12.89
CA HIS A 165 16.16 -7.43 -13.10
C HIS A 165 15.16 -8.00 -14.13
N GLY A 166 14.37 -7.13 -14.78
CA GLY A 166 13.35 -7.56 -15.76
C GLY A 166 12.10 -8.22 -15.15
N ASP A 167 11.95 -8.20 -13.81
CA ASP A 167 10.79 -8.74 -13.09
C ASP A 167 9.67 -7.72 -13.01
N THR A 168 8.98 -7.45 -14.12
CA THR A 168 7.95 -6.41 -14.25
C THR A 168 6.54 -6.93 -14.50
N VAL A 169 6.39 -8.25 -14.63
CA VAL A 169 5.08 -8.89 -14.84
C VAL A 169 4.38 -9.06 -13.50
N ARG A 170 3.10 -8.61 -13.41
CA ARG A 170 2.23 -8.78 -12.24
C ARG A 170 0.84 -9.16 -12.69
N THR A 171 0.06 -9.70 -11.76
CA THR A 171 -1.34 -10.04 -11.98
C THR A 171 -2.23 -9.19 -11.11
N ILE A 172 -3.00 -8.29 -11.69
CA ILE A 172 -4.06 -7.55 -11.02
C ILE A 172 -5.33 -8.40 -11.09
N THR A 173 -5.89 -8.77 -9.95
CA THR A 173 -7.12 -9.58 -9.87
C THR A 173 -8.37 -8.73 -9.80
N ALA A 174 -8.28 -7.49 -9.30
CA ALA A 174 -9.37 -6.53 -9.26
C ALA A 174 -8.85 -5.09 -9.31
N CYS A 175 -9.59 -4.21 -10.01
CA CYS A 175 -9.33 -2.78 -10.05
C CYS A 175 -10.67 -2.04 -10.15
N ASP A 176 -11.12 -1.45 -9.02
CA ASP A 176 -12.44 -0.86 -8.89
C ASP A 176 -12.35 0.62 -8.56
N VAL A 177 -13.22 1.42 -9.17
CA VAL A 177 -13.33 2.87 -8.97
C VAL A 177 -14.71 3.19 -8.44
N GLN A 178 -14.79 3.82 -7.27
CA GLN A 178 -16.04 4.22 -6.64
C GLN A 178 -16.04 5.70 -6.32
N ARG A 179 -17.08 6.43 -6.77
CA ARG A 179 -17.30 7.83 -6.42
C ARG A 179 -18.27 7.95 -5.25
N ARG A 180 -17.95 8.83 -4.31
CA ARG A 180 -18.84 9.26 -3.20
C ARG A 180 -18.77 10.78 -3.07
N GLY A 181 -19.73 11.47 -3.70
CA GLY A 181 -19.68 12.93 -3.76
C GLY A 181 -18.47 13.43 -4.56
N ASP A 182 -17.61 14.22 -3.92
CA ASP A 182 -16.36 14.72 -4.50
C ASP A 182 -15.18 13.76 -4.32
N ASP A 183 -15.37 12.69 -3.54
CA ASP A 183 -14.32 11.71 -3.28
C ASP A 183 -14.42 10.52 -4.24
N ILE A 184 -13.25 10.02 -4.66
CA ILE A 184 -13.11 8.83 -5.48
C ILE A 184 -12.13 7.89 -4.80
N ASP A 185 -12.57 6.66 -4.56
CA ASP A 185 -11.76 5.55 -4.06
C ASP A 185 -11.41 4.62 -5.23
N ILE A 186 -10.11 4.34 -5.42
CA ILE A 186 -9.59 3.33 -6.35
C ILE A 186 -9.04 2.18 -5.52
N THR A 187 -9.62 0.99 -5.65
CA THR A 187 -9.16 -0.22 -4.95
C THR A 187 -8.50 -1.17 -5.95
N VAL A 188 -7.26 -1.57 -5.69
CA VAL A 188 -6.48 -2.46 -6.58
C VAL A 188 -5.99 -3.66 -5.77
N THR A 189 -6.27 -4.87 -6.25
CA THR A 189 -5.78 -6.13 -5.67
C THR A 189 -4.88 -6.85 -6.67
N ALA A 190 -3.67 -7.24 -6.24
CA ALA A 190 -2.68 -7.91 -7.09
C ALA A 190 -1.77 -8.86 -6.29
N ASP A 191 -1.09 -9.77 -7.00
CA ASP A 191 -0.04 -10.65 -6.46
C ASP A 191 1.22 -9.88 -6.01
N GLY A 192 1.45 -8.69 -6.57
CA GLY A 192 2.57 -7.82 -6.24
C GLY A 192 2.49 -6.48 -6.96
N TYR A 193 3.36 -5.56 -6.55
CA TYR A 193 3.41 -4.21 -7.13
C TYR A 193 4.86 -3.80 -7.38
N LEU A 194 5.05 -3.04 -8.47
CA LEU A 194 6.30 -2.36 -8.77
C LEU A 194 6.39 -1.03 -8.02
N TYR A 195 7.57 -0.43 -8.03
CA TYR A 195 7.80 0.86 -7.38
C TYR A 195 6.87 1.95 -7.92
N ASN A 196 6.10 2.57 -7.05
CA ASN A 196 5.07 3.58 -7.34
C ASN A 196 3.90 3.10 -8.25
N MET A 197 3.77 1.81 -8.54
CA MET A 197 2.82 1.28 -9.53
C MET A 197 1.38 1.75 -9.29
N VAL A 198 0.85 1.63 -8.07
CA VAL A 198 -0.54 2.04 -7.76
C VAL A 198 -0.73 3.55 -7.91
N ARG A 199 0.26 4.35 -7.56
CA ARG A 199 0.21 5.82 -7.68
C ARG A 199 0.22 6.28 -9.14
N ILE A 200 0.96 5.56 -10.01
CA ILE A 200 1.00 5.82 -11.46
C ILE A 200 -0.29 5.31 -12.11
N LEU A 201 -0.79 4.14 -11.71
CA LEU A 201 -2.08 3.62 -12.14
C LEU A 201 -3.20 4.62 -11.83
N ALA A 202 -3.27 5.10 -10.60
CA ALA A 202 -4.26 6.11 -10.19
C ALA A 202 -4.12 7.40 -11.01
N GLY A 203 -2.90 7.86 -11.31
CA GLY A 203 -2.65 9.00 -12.19
C GLY A 203 -3.13 8.76 -13.62
N THR A 204 -2.92 7.56 -14.16
CA THR A 204 -3.41 7.18 -15.49
C THR A 204 -4.94 7.15 -15.54
N LEU A 205 -5.59 6.64 -14.49
CA LEU A 205 -7.05 6.69 -14.36
C LEU A 205 -7.58 8.13 -14.25
N CYS A 206 -6.85 9.03 -13.58
CA CYS A 206 -7.21 10.46 -13.55
C CYS A 206 -7.16 11.09 -14.94
N GLU A 207 -6.18 10.73 -15.79
CA GLU A 207 -6.13 11.20 -17.17
C GLU A 207 -7.35 10.73 -17.97
N ALA A 208 -7.79 9.48 -17.76
CA ALA A 208 -9.01 8.95 -18.37
C ALA A 208 -10.27 9.68 -17.87
N GLY A 209 -10.40 9.88 -16.55
CA GLY A 209 -11.52 10.59 -15.94
C GLY A 209 -11.60 12.07 -16.31
N ALA A 210 -10.47 12.69 -16.62
CA ALA A 210 -10.39 14.06 -17.11
C ALA A 210 -10.64 14.19 -18.63
N GLY A 211 -10.84 13.07 -19.35
CA GLY A 211 -11.05 13.04 -20.78
C GLY A 211 -9.79 13.26 -21.63
N ARG A 212 -8.60 13.30 -21.01
CA ARG A 212 -7.32 13.44 -21.73
C ARG A 212 -6.75 12.13 -22.26
N LEU A 213 -7.23 11.01 -21.75
CA LEU A 213 -6.91 9.67 -22.19
C LEU A 213 -8.19 8.90 -22.51
N ALA A 214 -8.25 8.24 -23.68
CA ALA A 214 -9.32 7.29 -23.96
C ALA A 214 -9.11 6.01 -23.13
N PRO A 215 -10.15 5.44 -22.47
CA PRO A 215 -10.00 4.21 -21.70
C PRO A 215 -9.33 3.08 -22.49
N GLU A 216 -9.64 2.94 -23.77
CA GLU A 216 -9.14 1.93 -24.71
C GLU A 216 -7.64 2.11 -25.04
N ALA A 217 -7.03 3.22 -24.68
CA ALA A 217 -5.59 3.45 -24.88
C ALA A 217 -4.71 2.72 -23.84
N VAL A 218 -5.29 2.26 -22.71
CA VAL A 218 -4.54 1.59 -21.63
C VAL A 218 -3.75 0.36 -22.11
N PRO A 219 -4.29 -0.56 -22.94
CA PRO A 219 -3.50 -1.67 -23.50
C PRO A 219 -2.26 -1.21 -24.27
N GLY A 220 -2.38 -0.12 -25.04
CA GLY A 220 -1.25 0.48 -25.76
C GLY A 220 -0.18 1.05 -24.82
N ILE A 221 -0.59 1.65 -23.68
CA ILE A 221 0.34 2.12 -22.65
C ILE A 221 1.12 0.95 -22.06
N LEU A 222 0.45 -0.15 -21.69
CA LEU A 222 1.10 -1.34 -21.16
C LEU A 222 2.07 -1.95 -22.18
N ALA A 223 1.63 -2.11 -23.44
CA ALA A 223 2.43 -2.66 -24.53
C ALA A 223 3.68 -1.81 -24.85
N SER A 224 3.60 -0.50 -24.64
CA SER A 224 4.72 0.41 -24.89
C SER A 224 5.91 0.20 -23.95
N ARG A 225 5.68 -0.33 -22.74
CA ARG A 225 6.69 -0.48 -21.67
C ARG A 225 7.43 0.83 -21.33
N ASP A 226 6.92 1.97 -21.77
CA ASP A 226 7.53 3.29 -21.55
C ASP A 226 6.73 4.09 -20.51
N ARG A 227 7.39 4.44 -19.40
CA ARG A 227 6.84 5.24 -18.29
C ARG A 227 6.25 6.58 -18.77
N LYS A 228 6.77 7.15 -19.86
CA LYS A 228 6.33 8.45 -20.41
C LYS A 228 4.90 8.42 -20.95
N ASN A 229 4.42 7.24 -21.35
CA ASN A 229 3.08 7.06 -21.88
C ASN A 229 2.00 6.89 -20.81
N ALA A 230 2.40 6.59 -19.57
CA ALA A 230 1.49 6.50 -18.43
C ALA A 230 1.27 7.86 -17.75
N GLY A 231 0.19 7.96 -16.97
CA GLY A 231 -0.15 9.16 -16.22
C GLY A 231 0.88 9.56 -15.14
N PRO A 232 0.71 10.70 -14.48
CA PRO A 232 1.62 11.19 -13.45
C PRO A 232 1.65 10.27 -12.23
N THR A 233 2.76 10.27 -11.48
CA THR A 233 2.81 9.64 -10.16
C THR A 233 2.10 10.54 -9.16
N LEU A 234 0.94 10.13 -8.67
CA LEU A 234 0.18 10.91 -7.70
C LEU A 234 0.83 10.90 -6.30
N ALA A 235 0.40 11.82 -5.42
CA ALA A 235 0.96 11.98 -4.08
C ALA A 235 0.80 10.71 -3.20
N ALA A 236 1.76 10.48 -2.30
CA ALA A 236 1.74 9.31 -1.41
C ALA A 236 0.56 9.34 -0.42
N LYS A 237 0.16 10.52 0.04
CA LYS A 237 -0.89 10.71 1.06
C LYS A 237 -2.28 10.16 0.70
N GLY A 238 -2.53 9.86 -0.57
CA GLY A 238 -3.77 9.18 -0.99
C GLY A 238 -3.69 7.66 -0.93
N LEU A 239 -2.50 7.08 -0.74
CA LEU A 239 -2.26 5.64 -0.84
C LEU A 239 -2.29 4.95 0.53
N PHE A 240 -3.06 3.86 0.61
CA PHE A 240 -3.18 3.00 1.78
C PHE A 240 -2.96 1.54 1.39
N LEU A 241 -2.11 0.83 2.11
CA LEU A 241 -2.16 -0.64 2.10
C LEU A 241 -3.40 -1.04 2.90
N LYS A 242 -4.43 -1.58 2.22
CA LYS A 242 -5.72 -1.88 2.83
C LYS A 242 -5.71 -3.22 3.54
N SER A 243 -5.28 -4.27 2.85
CA SER A 243 -5.22 -5.64 3.38
C SER A 243 -4.16 -6.48 2.67
N VAL A 244 -3.80 -7.58 3.31
CA VAL A 244 -2.93 -8.63 2.76
C VAL A 244 -3.61 -9.97 3.01
N ASP A 245 -3.73 -10.79 1.97
CA ASP A 245 -4.29 -12.13 2.06
C ASP A 245 -3.19 -13.19 2.02
N TYR A 246 -3.40 -14.27 2.76
CA TYR A 246 -2.54 -15.44 2.84
C TYR A 246 -3.36 -16.69 2.54
N ASP A 247 -2.87 -17.58 1.66
CA ASP A 247 -3.59 -18.78 1.19
C ASP A 247 -3.92 -19.79 2.30
N THR A 248 -3.17 -19.75 3.38
CA THR A 248 -3.43 -20.66 4.50
C THR A 248 -4.31 -19.93 5.51
N PRO A 249 -5.46 -20.53 5.92
CA PRO A 249 -6.19 -20.05 7.08
C PRO A 249 -5.19 -19.99 8.25
N ILE A 250 -4.91 -18.80 8.68
CA ILE A 250 -4.04 -18.59 9.84
C ILE A 250 -5.00 -18.66 11.03
N GLU A 251 -5.15 -19.87 11.61
CA GLU A 251 -5.98 -20.13 12.79
C GLU A 251 -5.55 -19.32 14.02
#